data_d72681baf1ae18948cf12a5b6a713969
#
_entry.id   d72681baf1ae18948cf12a5b6a713969
#
_cell.length_a   1.000
_cell.length_b   1.000
_cell.length_c   1.000
_cell.angle_alpha   90.00
_cell.angle_beta   90.00
_cell.angle_gamma   90.00
#
_symmetry.space_group_name_H-M   'P 1'
#
loop_
_entity.id
_entity.type
_entity.pdbx_description
1 polymer ?
#
loop_
_entity_poly.entity_id
_entity_poly.type
_entity_poly.pdbx_seq_one_letter_code
_entity_poly.pdbx_strand_id
1 'polypeptide(L)'
;FRDPAALIGNIIIPTVCFVFFVLPNRDVVNSEVASTEAVLQLTSMLGFSTCLFGYSASVAQDRESGFGVYLRTLPVGIAPRFIAIAVGAISVTIVGLVFLWIMALFFTAASLTASLFAGFLGLAVTMITWSLFGASLGQIFSVKTVITVAQLLFLVLAFGGGMLVDPRYMPDS
;
A
#
# COMPACT_ATOMS: atom_id res chain seq x y z
N PHE A 1 13.85 5.65 -6.81
CA PHE A 1 13.74 7.00 -6.20
C PHE A 1 13.65 8.14 -7.23
N ARG A 2 13.07 7.87 -8.40
CA ARG A 2 12.99 8.86 -9.49
C ARG A 2 11.81 9.83 -9.36
N ASP A 3 10.86 9.54 -8.50
CA ASP A 3 9.68 10.38 -8.29
C ASP A 3 9.46 10.65 -6.79
N PRO A 4 9.98 11.77 -6.27
CA PRO A 4 9.79 12.15 -4.87
C PRO A 4 8.30 12.42 -4.54
N ALA A 5 7.48 12.78 -5.50
CA ALA A 5 6.06 13.02 -5.29
C ALA A 5 5.31 11.74 -4.91
N ALA A 6 5.65 10.61 -5.53
CA ALA A 6 5.06 9.31 -5.19
C ALA A 6 5.46 8.85 -3.77
N LEU A 7 6.71 9.09 -3.35
CA LEU A 7 7.17 8.82 -1.99
C LEU A 7 6.41 9.65 -0.96
N ILE A 8 6.31 10.94 -1.22
CA ILE A 8 5.62 11.89 -0.35
C ILE A 8 4.13 11.51 -0.24
N GLY A 9 3.46 11.20 -1.36
CA GLY A 9 2.06 10.79 -1.38
C GLY A 9 1.80 9.53 -0.56
N ASN A 10 2.65 8.51 -0.68
CA ASN A 10 2.52 7.26 0.07
C ASN A 10 2.74 7.41 1.58
N ILE A 11 3.48 8.41 2.04
CA ILE A 11 3.69 8.68 3.47
C ILE A 11 2.60 9.62 3.99
N ILE A 12 2.27 10.66 3.24
CA ILE A 12 1.31 11.70 3.68
C ILE A 12 -0.09 11.11 3.86
N ILE A 13 -0.60 10.34 2.91
CA ILE A 13 -1.99 9.87 2.94
C ILE A 13 -2.27 9.03 4.20
N PRO A 14 -1.49 7.96 4.52
CA PRO A 14 -1.71 7.20 5.75
C PRO A 14 -1.51 8.03 7.01
N THR A 15 -0.55 8.98 7.00
CA THR A 15 -0.31 9.88 8.14
C THR A 15 -1.49 10.80 8.38
N VAL A 16 -2.04 11.38 7.32
CA VAL A 16 -3.25 12.21 7.41
C VAL A 16 -4.43 11.38 7.91
N CYS A 17 -4.62 10.17 7.38
CA CYS A 17 -5.65 9.26 7.87
C CYS A 17 -5.45 8.94 9.36
N PHE A 18 -4.23 8.67 9.81
CA PHE A 18 -3.92 8.44 11.22
C PHE A 18 -4.29 9.65 12.09
N VAL A 19 -3.87 10.85 11.67
CA VAL A 19 -4.11 12.09 12.43
C VAL A 19 -5.61 12.44 12.49
N PHE A 20 -6.36 12.22 11.42
CA PHE A 20 -7.78 12.62 11.36
C PHE A 20 -8.74 11.55 11.89
N PHE A 21 -8.42 10.27 11.78
CA PHE A 21 -9.34 9.18 12.15
C PHE A 21 -8.94 8.48 13.46
N VAL A 22 -7.65 8.38 13.77
CA VAL A 22 -7.18 7.66 14.97
C VAL A 22 -7.02 8.62 16.15
N LEU A 23 -6.26 9.71 16.00
CA LEU A 23 -5.93 10.61 17.10
C LEU A 23 -7.15 11.32 17.73
N PRO A 24 -8.23 11.71 17.01
CA PRO A 24 -9.38 12.35 17.63
C PRO A 24 -10.21 11.38 18.48
N ASN A 25 -10.12 10.09 18.21
CA ASN A 25 -10.89 9.05 18.90
C ASN A 25 -10.13 8.59 20.15
N ARG A 26 -10.44 9.19 21.30
CA ARG A 26 -9.78 8.91 22.58
C ARG A 26 -9.96 7.48 23.06
N ASP A 27 -11.06 6.83 22.70
CA ASP A 27 -11.32 5.43 23.05
C ASP A 27 -10.38 4.49 22.31
N VAL A 28 -10.07 4.82 21.05
CA VAL A 28 -9.08 4.08 20.25
C VAL A 28 -7.66 4.36 20.75
N VAL A 29 -7.30 5.61 20.99
CA VAL A 29 -5.94 6.02 21.41
C VAL A 29 -5.55 5.40 22.76
N ASN A 30 -6.48 5.30 23.71
CA ASN A 30 -6.21 4.80 25.06
C ASN A 30 -6.34 3.27 25.19
N SER A 31 -6.88 2.60 24.20
CA SER A 31 -7.02 1.14 24.16
C SER A 31 -5.88 0.51 23.37
N GLU A 32 -5.09 -0.35 24.02
CA GLU A 32 -3.98 -1.06 23.38
C GLU A 32 -4.45 -1.90 22.17
N VAL A 33 -5.56 -2.61 22.32
CA VAL A 33 -6.10 -3.48 21.25
C VAL A 33 -6.62 -2.63 20.09
N ALA A 34 -7.49 -1.66 20.38
CA ALA A 34 -8.11 -0.84 19.34
C ALA A 34 -7.09 0.01 18.57
N SER A 35 -6.08 0.57 19.27
CA SER A 35 -5.02 1.34 18.61
C SER A 35 -4.13 0.46 17.73
N THR A 36 -3.80 -0.75 18.19
CA THR A 36 -2.99 -1.70 17.42
C THR A 36 -3.74 -2.18 16.17
N GLU A 37 -5.03 -2.49 16.28
CA GLU A 37 -5.89 -2.86 15.15
C GLU A 37 -6.00 -1.71 14.13
N ALA A 38 -6.23 -0.48 14.57
CA ALA A 38 -6.30 0.68 13.70
C ALA A 38 -4.99 0.92 12.92
N VAL A 39 -3.85 0.77 13.59
CA VAL A 39 -2.53 0.93 12.95
C VAL A 39 -2.27 -0.21 11.96
N LEU A 40 -2.64 -1.45 12.27
CA LEU A 40 -2.56 -2.57 11.33
C LEU A 40 -3.43 -2.35 10.10
N GLN A 41 -4.63 -1.81 10.27
CA GLN A 41 -5.54 -1.49 9.18
C GLN A 41 -4.94 -0.42 8.25
N LEU A 42 -4.38 0.66 8.81
CA LEU A 42 -3.68 1.69 8.03
C LEU A 42 -2.42 1.15 7.35
N THR A 43 -1.69 0.24 8.00
CA THR A 43 -0.53 -0.46 7.42
C THR A 43 -0.94 -1.30 6.22
N SER A 44 -2.07 -2.02 6.32
CA SER A 44 -2.63 -2.81 5.22
C SER A 44 -3.07 -1.92 4.06
N MET A 45 -3.70 -0.78 4.35
CA MET A 45 -4.10 0.23 3.37
C MET A 45 -2.89 0.80 2.63
N LEU A 46 -1.80 1.10 3.35
CA LEU A 46 -0.54 1.59 2.76
C LEU A 46 0.06 0.54 1.81
N GLY A 47 0.17 -0.70 2.24
CA GLY A 47 0.69 -1.80 1.42
C GLY A 47 -0.15 -2.02 0.16
N PHE A 48 -1.47 -2.07 0.32
CA PHE A 48 -2.42 -2.23 -0.77
C PHE A 48 -2.35 -1.07 -1.78
N SER A 49 -2.34 0.18 -1.31
CA SER A 49 -2.26 1.34 -2.17
C SER A 49 -0.94 1.39 -2.94
N THR A 50 0.19 1.07 -2.30
CA THR A 50 1.50 1.04 -2.96
C THR A 50 1.55 -0.02 -4.06
N CYS A 51 0.98 -1.20 -3.82
CA CYS A 51 0.95 -2.27 -4.83
C CYS A 51 0.00 -1.91 -5.99
N LEU A 52 -1.17 -1.36 -5.68
CA LEU A 52 -2.18 -1.08 -6.69
C LEU A 52 -1.85 0.15 -7.53
N PHE A 53 -1.42 1.26 -6.90
CA PHE A 53 -1.08 2.50 -7.61
C PHE A 53 0.39 2.55 -8.00
N GLY A 54 1.29 2.44 -7.02
CA GLY A 54 2.71 2.68 -7.22
C GLY A 54 3.34 1.65 -8.15
N TYR A 55 3.08 0.37 -7.89
CA TYR A 55 3.66 -0.71 -8.69
C TYR A 55 3.07 -0.78 -10.09
N SER A 56 1.74 -0.69 -10.24
CA SER A 56 1.10 -0.74 -11.55
C SER A 56 1.47 0.45 -12.44
N ALA A 57 1.51 1.66 -11.87
CA ALA A 57 1.95 2.85 -12.58
C ALA A 57 3.42 2.76 -13.00
N SER A 58 4.30 2.24 -12.12
CA SER A 58 5.72 2.05 -12.43
C SER A 58 5.93 1.05 -13.56
N VAL A 59 5.16 -0.05 -13.59
CA VAL A 59 5.21 -1.05 -14.67
C VAL A 59 4.73 -0.44 -15.99
N ALA A 60 3.65 0.34 -15.96
CA ALA A 60 3.15 1.01 -17.16
C ALA A 60 4.14 2.06 -17.70
N GLN A 61 4.69 2.89 -16.79
CA GLN A 61 5.68 3.92 -17.12
C GLN A 61 6.97 3.32 -17.69
N ASP A 62 7.43 2.22 -17.11
CA ASP A 62 8.60 1.51 -17.57
C ASP A 62 8.38 0.90 -18.98
N ARG A 63 7.18 0.40 -19.25
CA ARG A 63 6.79 -0.10 -20.58
C ARG A 63 6.74 1.00 -21.63
N GLU A 64 6.22 2.18 -21.29
CA GLU A 64 6.08 3.33 -22.20
C GLU A 64 7.40 4.11 -22.37
N SER A 65 8.38 3.88 -21.50
CA SER A 65 9.67 4.55 -21.57
C SER A 65 10.48 4.05 -22.79
N GLY A 66 11.20 4.96 -23.45
CA GLY A 66 12.12 4.61 -24.56
C GLY A 66 13.21 3.62 -24.13
N PHE A 67 13.62 3.67 -22.84
CA PHE A 67 14.56 2.73 -22.24
C PHE A 67 13.97 1.32 -22.14
N GLY A 68 12.66 1.21 -21.86
CA GLY A 68 11.96 -0.07 -21.86
C GLY A 68 11.94 -0.75 -23.23
N VAL A 69 11.85 0.02 -24.31
CA VAL A 69 11.96 -0.50 -25.68
C VAL A 69 13.37 -1.01 -25.96
N TYR A 70 14.40 -0.26 -25.57
CA TYR A 70 15.81 -0.67 -25.71
C TYR A 70 16.11 -1.96 -24.93
N LEU A 71 15.61 -2.10 -23.71
CA LEU A 71 15.82 -3.30 -22.90
C LEU A 71 15.22 -4.57 -23.50
N ARG A 72 14.18 -4.45 -24.35
CA ARG A 72 13.59 -5.60 -25.05
C ARG A 72 14.51 -6.14 -26.18
N THR A 73 15.48 -5.37 -26.63
CA THR A 73 16.46 -5.81 -27.63
C THR A 73 17.65 -6.57 -27.03
N LEU A 74 17.79 -6.53 -25.69
CA LEU A 74 18.82 -7.23 -24.97
C LEU A 74 18.38 -8.67 -24.66
N PRO A 75 19.29 -9.66 -24.67
CA PRO A 75 18.96 -11.04 -24.32
C PRO A 75 18.80 -11.23 -22.79
N VAL A 76 18.23 -10.24 -22.10
CA VAL A 76 17.98 -10.26 -20.67
C VAL A 76 16.50 -10.58 -20.45
N GLY A 77 16.23 -11.58 -19.61
CA GLY A 77 14.85 -11.95 -19.26
C GLY A 77 14.06 -10.80 -18.62
N ILE A 78 12.74 -10.88 -18.70
CA ILE A 78 11.82 -9.85 -18.16
C ILE A 78 11.83 -9.83 -16.61
N ALA A 79 12.14 -10.97 -15.98
CA ALA A 79 12.09 -11.14 -14.54
C ALA A 79 12.92 -10.13 -13.70
N PRO A 80 14.18 -9.82 -14.02
CA PRO A 80 14.98 -8.86 -13.25
C PRO A 80 14.35 -7.47 -13.19
N ARG A 81 13.64 -7.07 -14.23
CA ARG A 81 12.96 -5.78 -14.33
C ARG A 81 11.79 -5.69 -13.36
N PHE A 82 10.93 -6.70 -13.33
CA PHE A 82 9.82 -6.76 -12.38
C PHE A 82 10.30 -6.83 -10.94
N ILE A 83 11.38 -7.58 -10.69
CA ILE A 83 11.99 -7.65 -9.36
C ILE A 83 12.51 -6.28 -8.93
N ALA A 84 13.19 -5.54 -9.81
CA ALA A 84 13.70 -4.20 -9.50
C ALA A 84 12.58 -3.22 -9.14
N ILE A 85 11.46 -3.24 -9.87
CA ILE A 85 10.28 -2.41 -9.58
C ILE A 85 9.65 -2.84 -8.25
N ALA A 86 9.53 -4.16 -8.02
CA ALA A 86 8.97 -4.70 -6.77
C ALA A 86 9.82 -4.31 -5.54
N VAL A 87 11.15 -4.42 -5.64
CA VAL A 87 12.07 -3.99 -4.58
C VAL A 87 11.92 -2.50 -4.30
N GLY A 88 11.75 -1.68 -5.33
CA GLY A 88 11.47 -0.25 -5.18
C GLY A 88 10.16 0.00 -4.42
N ALA A 89 9.08 -0.67 -4.79
CA ALA A 89 7.78 -0.55 -4.13
C ALA A 89 7.83 -1.02 -2.67
N ILE A 90 8.48 -2.15 -2.41
CA ILE A 90 8.66 -2.69 -1.05
C ILE A 90 9.47 -1.69 -0.19
N SER A 91 10.54 -1.11 -0.73
CA SER A 91 11.36 -0.14 0.00
C SER A 91 10.55 1.08 0.42
N VAL A 92 9.72 1.62 -0.47
CA VAL A 92 8.81 2.74 -0.18
C VAL A 92 7.78 2.36 0.89
N THR A 93 7.21 1.17 0.78
CA THR A 93 6.26 0.67 1.78
C THR A 93 6.89 0.52 3.15
N ILE A 94 8.10 -0.03 3.24
CA ILE A 94 8.82 -0.19 4.51
C ILE A 94 9.06 1.18 5.16
N VAL A 95 9.49 2.18 4.40
CA VAL A 95 9.69 3.54 4.93
C VAL A 95 8.39 4.13 5.48
N GLY A 96 7.29 4.02 4.73
CA GLY A 96 5.98 4.49 5.18
C GLY A 96 5.47 3.75 6.41
N LEU A 97 5.68 2.42 6.46
CA LEU A 97 5.31 1.57 7.57
C LEU A 97 6.09 1.93 8.84
N VAL A 98 7.41 2.07 8.75
CA VAL A 98 8.25 2.47 9.89
C VAL A 98 7.82 3.83 10.43
N PHE A 99 7.56 4.79 9.55
CA PHE A 99 7.09 6.11 9.95
C PHE A 99 5.73 6.05 10.66
N LEU A 100 4.77 5.31 10.11
CA LEU A 100 3.43 5.14 10.71
C LEU A 100 3.52 4.48 12.10
N TRP A 101 4.32 3.42 12.24
CA TRP A 101 4.48 2.74 13.52
C TRP A 101 5.21 3.59 14.56
N ILE A 102 6.20 4.37 14.16
CA ILE A 102 6.84 5.35 15.06
C ILE A 102 5.80 6.34 15.57
N MET A 103 4.99 6.92 14.68
CA MET A 103 3.91 7.83 15.08
C MET A 103 2.91 7.15 16.02
N ALA A 104 2.51 5.91 15.72
CA ALA A 104 1.57 5.16 16.55
C ALA A 104 2.11 4.92 17.96
N LEU A 105 3.35 4.49 18.10
CA LEU A 105 3.99 4.25 19.40
C LEU A 105 4.16 5.52 20.25
N PHE A 106 4.31 6.70 19.61
CA PHE A 106 4.43 7.96 20.34
C PHE A 106 3.08 8.57 20.74
N PHE A 107 2.04 8.36 19.96
CA PHE A 107 0.75 9.06 20.14
C PHE A 107 -0.41 8.16 20.59
N THR A 108 -0.24 6.85 20.61
CA THR A 108 -1.28 5.89 21.00
C THR A 108 -0.74 4.83 21.96
N ALA A 109 -1.64 4.07 22.57
CA ALA A 109 -1.28 2.93 23.41
C ALA A 109 -0.92 1.66 22.60
N ALA A 110 -0.68 1.78 21.29
CA ALA A 110 -0.33 0.64 20.45
C ALA A 110 0.94 -0.06 20.96
N SER A 111 0.93 -1.39 20.98
CA SER A 111 2.06 -2.20 21.44
C SER A 111 2.56 -3.16 20.36
N LEU A 112 3.86 -3.45 20.41
CA LEU A 112 4.48 -4.45 19.55
C LEU A 112 4.35 -5.84 20.20
N THR A 113 3.22 -6.49 19.98
CA THR A 113 2.94 -7.83 20.51
C THR A 113 3.34 -8.91 19.51
N ALA A 114 3.63 -10.12 19.98
CA ALA A 114 4.00 -11.25 19.14
C ALA A 114 2.95 -11.60 18.07
N SER A 115 1.68 -11.31 18.32
CA SER A 115 0.57 -11.47 17.35
C SER A 115 0.74 -10.59 16.09
N LEU A 116 1.47 -9.49 16.19
CA LEU A 116 1.79 -8.63 15.04
C LEU A 116 2.63 -9.34 13.97
N PHE A 117 3.46 -10.31 14.38
CA PHE A 117 4.25 -11.08 13.42
C PHE A 117 3.36 -11.82 12.42
N ALA A 118 2.25 -12.39 12.88
CA ALA A 118 1.26 -13.01 12.01
C ALA A 118 0.59 -11.97 11.09
N GLY A 119 0.31 -10.76 11.60
CA GLY A 119 -0.22 -9.64 10.83
C GLY A 119 0.75 -9.19 9.71
N PHE A 120 2.03 -9.05 10.01
CA PHE A 120 3.05 -8.70 9.01
C PHE A 120 3.26 -9.80 7.97
N LEU A 121 3.17 -11.07 8.36
CA LEU A 121 3.25 -12.19 7.42
C LEU A 121 2.03 -12.17 6.46
N GLY A 122 0.83 -11.98 6.98
CA GLY A 122 -0.38 -11.81 6.18
C GLY A 122 -0.28 -10.62 5.23
N LEU A 123 0.27 -9.50 5.71
CA LEU A 123 0.51 -8.31 4.90
C LEU A 123 1.51 -8.61 3.76
N ALA A 124 2.59 -9.33 4.02
CA ALA A 124 3.55 -9.70 2.98
C ALA A 124 2.91 -10.56 1.88
N VAL A 125 2.09 -11.55 2.26
CA VAL A 125 1.34 -12.38 1.28
C VAL A 125 0.37 -11.54 0.46
N THR A 126 -0.37 -10.65 1.11
CA THR A 126 -1.30 -9.73 0.43
C THR A 126 -0.56 -8.80 -0.53
N MET A 127 0.58 -8.26 -0.15
CA MET A 127 1.40 -7.40 -1.01
C MET A 127 1.90 -8.15 -2.25
N ILE A 128 2.32 -9.40 -2.12
CA ILE A 128 2.72 -10.22 -3.28
C ILE A 128 1.54 -10.39 -4.24
N THR A 129 0.39 -10.78 -3.74
CA THR A 129 -0.83 -10.96 -4.54
C THR A 129 -1.22 -9.69 -5.29
N TRP A 130 -1.28 -8.55 -4.58
CA TRP A 130 -1.63 -7.26 -5.18
C TRP A 130 -0.56 -6.71 -6.11
N SER A 131 0.72 -7.04 -5.89
CA SER A 131 1.79 -6.69 -6.81
C SER A 131 1.65 -7.42 -8.15
N LEU A 132 1.31 -8.71 -8.12
CA LEU A 132 1.06 -9.48 -9.34
C LEU A 132 -0.15 -8.93 -10.11
N PHE A 133 -1.22 -8.59 -9.39
CA PHE A 133 -2.40 -7.96 -9.99
C PHE A 133 -2.08 -6.57 -10.57
N GLY A 134 -1.38 -5.72 -9.81
CA GLY A 134 -0.92 -4.41 -10.26
C GLY A 134 0.01 -4.50 -11.48
N ALA A 135 0.91 -5.50 -11.51
CA ALA A 135 1.74 -5.77 -12.68
C ALA A 135 0.91 -6.06 -13.94
N SER A 136 -0.14 -6.88 -13.80
CA SER A 136 -1.05 -7.22 -14.90
C SER A 136 -1.75 -5.98 -15.44
N LEU A 137 -2.26 -5.11 -14.56
CA LEU A 137 -2.87 -3.84 -14.95
C LEU A 137 -1.87 -2.92 -15.67
N GLY A 138 -0.64 -2.79 -15.14
CA GLY A 138 0.42 -1.97 -15.75
C GLY A 138 0.89 -2.47 -17.10
N GLN A 139 0.71 -3.77 -17.40
CA GLN A 139 1.02 -4.30 -18.72
C GLN A 139 -0.09 -4.04 -19.77
N ILE A 140 -1.34 -3.97 -19.33
CA ILE A 140 -2.50 -3.84 -20.24
C ILE A 140 -2.78 -2.37 -20.52
N PHE A 141 -2.78 -1.53 -19.49
CA PHE A 141 -3.21 -0.13 -19.59
C PHE A 141 -2.05 0.85 -19.75
N SER A 142 -2.34 2.03 -20.31
CA SER A 142 -1.41 3.18 -20.32
C SER A 142 -1.27 3.76 -18.91
N VAL A 143 -0.20 4.51 -18.66
CA VAL A 143 0.06 5.13 -17.34
C VAL A 143 -1.15 5.92 -16.83
N LYS A 144 -1.78 6.74 -17.67
CA LYS A 144 -2.96 7.53 -17.29
C LYS A 144 -4.16 6.64 -16.97
N THR A 145 -4.41 5.64 -17.78
CA THR A 145 -5.55 4.72 -17.61
C THR A 145 -5.37 3.82 -16.40
N VAL A 146 -4.16 3.30 -16.16
CA VAL A 146 -3.90 2.42 -15.02
C VAL A 146 -4.11 3.13 -13.68
N ILE A 147 -3.74 4.41 -13.57
CA ILE A 147 -3.98 5.20 -12.36
C ILE A 147 -5.48 5.35 -12.11
N THR A 148 -6.26 5.66 -13.14
CA THR A 148 -7.73 5.80 -13.01
C THR A 148 -8.40 4.48 -12.64
N VAL A 149 -8.02 3.37 -13.30
CA VAL A 149 -8.55 2.03 -13.01
C VAL A 149 -8.15 1.60 -11.59
N ALA A 150 -6.90 1.81 -11.20
CA ALA A 150 -6.42 1.52 -9.86
C ALA A 150 -7.18 2.32 -8.81
N GLN A 151 -7.51 3.58 -9.07
CA GLN A 151 -8.26 4.43 -8.16
C GLN A 151 -9.71 3.94 -7.97
N LEU A 152 -10.38 3.57 -9.03
CA LEU A 152 -11.72 2.98 -8.95
C LEU A 152 -11.71 1.65 -8.20
N LEU A 153 -10.75 0.77 -8.53
CA LEU A 153 -10.59 -0.52 -7.84
C LEU A 153 -10.27 -0.34 -6.35
N PHE A 154 -9.36 0.60 -6.02
CA PHE A 154 -9.05 0.91 -4.63
C PHE A 154 -10.30 1.35 -3.86
N LEU A 155 -11.09 2.25 -4.44
CA LEU A 155 -12.31 2.76 -3.80
C LEU A 155 -13.31 1.63 -3.56
N VAL A 156 -13.59 0.81 -4.59
CA VAL A 156 -14.53 -0.32 -4.48
C VAL A 156 -14.05 -1.33 -3.45
N LEU A 157 -12.76 -1.68 -3.46
CA LEU A 157 -12.21 -2.69 -2.55
C LEU A 157 -12.02 -2.15 -1.13
N ALA A 158 -11.68 -0.87 -0.95
CA ALA A 158 -11.55 -0.25 0.35
C ALA A 158 -12.90 -0.12 1.07
N PHE A 159 -13.97 0.22 0.34
CA PHE A 159 -15.31 0.25 0.90
C PHE A 159 -15.91 -1.17 1.02
N GLY A 160 -15.84 -1.98 -0.02
CA GLY A 160 -16.39 -3.33 -0.03
C GLY A 160 -15.64 -4.32 0.86
N GLY A 161 -14.34 -4.09 1.08
CA GLY A 161 -13.49 -4.90 1.97
C GLY A 161 -13.53 -4.48 3.44
N GLY A 162 -14.34 -3.48 3.83
CA GLY A 162 -14.46 -3.04 5.22
C GLY A 162 -13.22 -2.32 5.77
N MET A 163 -12.31 -1.86 4.91
CA MET A 163 -11.11 -1.15 5.36
C MET A 163 -11.41 0.24 5.94
N LEU A 164 -12.52 0.85 5.52
CA LEU A 164 -12.95 2.20 5.93
C LEU A 164 -14.21 2.18 6.80
N VAL A 165 -14.92 1.06 6.85
CA VAL A 165 -16.16 0.90 7.62
C VAL A 165 -15.98 -0.27 8.57
N ASP A 166 -16.23 -0.05 9.86
CA ASP A 166 -16.20 -1.12 10.87
C ASP A 166 -17.21 -2.22 10.45
N PRO A 167 -16.78 -3.50 10.40
CA PRO A 167 -17.67 -4.61 10.06
C PRO A 167 -18.95 -4.70 10.90
N ARG A 168 -18.94 -4.12 12.09
CA ARG A 168 -20.10 -4.08 13.01
C ARG A 168 -21.25 -3.21 12.50
N TYR A 169 -20.98 -2.32 11.55
CA TYR A 169 -22.00 -1.45 10.93
C TYR A 169 -22.43 -1.92 9.54
N MET A 170 -21.90 -3.07 9.08
CA MET A 170 -22.38 -3.68 7.84
C MET A 170 -23.70 -4.41 8.11
N PRO A 171 -24.73 -4.21 7.29
CA PRO A 171 -25.98 -4.98 7.42
C PRO A 171 -25.66 -6.45 7.16
N ASP A 172 -26.13 -7.31 8.06
CA ASP A 172 -26.07 -8.76 7.89
C ASP A 172 -26.76 -9.15 6.58
N SER A 173 -25.98 -9.66 5.64
CA SER A 173 -26.46 -10.13 4.34
C SER A 173 -26.78 -11.61 4.36
#